data_56155335941d814f304b0c38e930c08a
#
_entry.id   56155335941d814f304b0c38e930c08a
#
_cell.length_a   1.000
_cell.length_b   1.000
_cell.length_c   1.000
_cell.angle_alpha   90.00
_cell.angle_beta   90.00
_cell.angle_gamma   90.00
#
_symmetry.space_group_name_H-M   'P 1'
#
loop_
_entity.id
_entity.type
_entity.pdbx_description
1 polymer ?
#
loop_
_entity_poly.entity_id
_entity_poly.type
_entity_poly.pdbx_seq_one_letter_code
_entity_poly.pdbx_strand_id
1 'polypeptide(L)'
;MNQTRINKLAEQLQKANLGGILVCPSPELIFLAGSGPAMCKRFQGLFVTANAKTFYVCNLLYKGEAEKAFGPDLPIYAWKDGESMTDIVSQALAENGLTGKTLGVNSSAQAFNVLDIAHNCDISFVNGLPVIDEARIIKTEAEIADLRQAAQINDAAFTAVLDFIKPGMKEADILEFLSKHMSNAGGTNTWGIIASGPNSSYPHYHSYDRIIQDQDMMILDFGCQVNGLCSDMSRTIFVGGITDEQRKIYDIVRRSYEAGEKAAITGAYIPDIDKAARDIIDAEGYGDTFLNRLGHGIGYMIHEAPDIKKNNQRHLEAGMAF
;
A
#
# COMPACT_ATOMS: atom_id res chain seq x y z
N MET A 1 6.22 19.15 5.00
CA MET A 1 4.76 18.85 5.16
C MET A 1 3.99 19.30 3.93
N ASN A 2 3.01 18.50 3.46
CA ASN A 2 2.16 18.88 2.32
C ASN A 2 0.82 19.45 2.85
N GLN A 3 0.70 20.77 2.88
CA GLN A 3 -0.46 21.44 3.47
C GLN A 3 -1.77 21.09 2.75
N THR A 4 -1.76 20.88 1.45
CA THR A 4 -2.97 20.47 0.70
C THR A 4 -3.49 19.12 1.17
N ARG A 5 -2.60 18.14 1.37
CA ARG A 5 -2.96 16.80 1.87
C ARG A 5 -3.42 16.84 3.33
N ILE A 6 -2.74 17.66 4.15
CA ILE A 6 -3.16 17.89 5.55
C ILE A 6 -4.59 18.50 5.60
N ASN A 7 -4.90 19.48 4.75
CA ASN A 7 -6.23 20.06 4.68
C ASN A 7 -7.29 19.05 4.24
N LYS A 8 -7.01 18.24 3.20
CA LYS A 8 -7.91 17.16 2.79
C LYS A 8 -8.17 16.16 3.92
N LEU A 9 -7.12 15.76 4.65
CA LEU A 9 -7.25 14.86 5.78
C LEU A 9 -8.10 15.48 6.90
N ALA A 10 -7.88 16.76 7.21
CA ALA A 10 -8.67 17.48 8.22
C ALA A 10 -10.17 17.56 7.85
N GLU A 11 -10.50 17.77 6.59
CA GLU A 11 -11.88 17.72 6.09
C GLU A 11 -12.52 16.33 6.32
N GLN A 12 -11.77 15.25 6.08
CA GLN A 12 -12.28 13.90 6.33
C GLN A 12 -12.42 13.60 7.83
N LEU A 13 -11.49 14.10 8.67
CA LEU A 13 -11.62 14.02 10.13
C LEU A 13 -12.88 14.71 10.64
N GLN A 14 -13.22 15.91 10.12
CA GLN A 14 -14.45 16.62 10.46
C GLN A 14 -15.70 15.82 10.06
N LYS A 15 -15.73 15.26 8.82
CA LYS A 15 -16.84 14.42 8.36
C LYS A 15 -17.04 13.18 9.24
N ALA A 16 -15.93 12.61 9.73
CA ALA A 16 -15.94 11.43 10.62
C ALA A 16 -16.19 11.80 12.10
N ASN A 17 -16.35 13.08 12.44
CA ASN A 17 -16.48 13.59 13.81
C ASN A 17 -15.30 13.16 14.72
N LEU A 18 -14.09 13.15 14.19
CA LEU A 18 -12.86 12.88 14.92
C LEU A 18 -12.14 14.19 15.29
N GLY A 19 -11.58 14.26 16.49
CA GLY A 19 -10.80 15.42 16.93
C GLY A 19 -9.47 15.57 16.18
N GLY A 20 -8.91 14.44 15.72
CA GLY A 20 -7.65 14.37 15.00
C GLY A 20 -7.27 12.93 14.64
N ILE A 21 -6.04 12.75 14.20
CA ILE A 21 -5.47 11.44 13.89
C ILE A 21 -4.00 11.37 14.29
N LEU A 22 -3.58 10.22 14.79
CA LEU A 22 -2.19 9.83 14.99
C LEU A 22 -1.71 9.04 13.78
N VAL A 23 -0.63 9.49 13.15
CA VAL A 23 0.03 8.80 12.03
C VAL A 23 1.47 8.49 12.43
N CYS A 24 1.73 7.23 12.77
CA CYS A 24 3.07 6.72 13.04
C CYS A 24 3.86 6.54 11.73
N PRO A 25 5.21 6.34 11.79
CA PRO A 25 6.04 6.12 10.60
C PRO A 25 5.50 5.03 9.70
N SER A 26 5.24 5.37 8.43
CA SER A 26 4.48 4.54 7.50
C SER A 26 4.40 5.20 6.12
N PRO A 27 3.90 4.49 5.10
CA PRO A 27 3.54 5.10 3.82
C PRO A 27 2.52 6.24 3.94
N GLU A 28 1.61 6.18 4.91
CA GLU A 28 0.65 7.26 5.18
C GLU A 28 1.35 8.53 5.67
N LEU A 29 2.43 8.39 6.45
CA LEU A 29 3.25 9.53 6.85
C LEU A 29 3.99 10.13 5.63
N ILE A 30 4.49 9.29 4.73
CA ILE A 30 5.11 9.74 3.47
C ILE A 30 4.09 10.46 2.59
N PHE A 31 2.85 9.96 2.50
CA PHE A 31 1.76 10.68 1.84
C PHE A 31 1.59 12.10 2.39
N LEU A 32 1.58 12.28 3.71
CA LEU A 32 1.33 13.59 4.34
C LEU A 32 2.54 14.53 4.30
N ALA A 33 3.74 13.99 4.38
CA ALA A 33 4.94 14.77 4.62
C ALA A 33 5.99 14.72 3.49
N GLY A 34 5.86 13.77 2.55
CA GLY A 34 6.84 13.52 1.49
C GLY A 34 8.02 12.66 1.94
N SER A 35 8.30 12.62 3.23
CA SER A 35 9.33 11.81 3.87
C SER A 35 8.97 11.57 5.33
N GLY A 36 9.70 10.69 6.00
CA GLY A 36 9.49 10.46 7.43
C GLY A 36 10.61 9.61 8.02
N PRO A 37 10.78 9.64 9.35
CA PRO A 37 11.70 8.77 10.04
C PRO A 37 11.26 7.30 9.93
N ALA A 38 12.23 6.39 10.09
CA ALA A 38 11.96 4.96 10.11
C ALA A 38 11.20 4.57 11.40
N MET A 39 10.41 3.49 11.29
CA MET A 39 9.74 2.93 12.47
C MET A 39 10.75 2.43 13.49
N CYS A 40 10.49 2.72 14.77
CA CYS A 40 11.28 2.29 15.89
C CYS A 40 10.39 1.78 17.04
N LYS A 41 10.97 1.04 17.98
CA LYS A 41 10.29 0.62 19.22
C LYS A 41 9.84 1.82 20.07
N ARG A 42 10.64 2.89 20.11
CA ARG A 42 10.26 4.12 20.82
C ARG A 42 9.17 4.82 20.04
N PHE A 43 8.15 5.26 20.77
CA PHE A 43 7.02 5.96 20.17
C PHE A 43 7.47 7.19 19.38
N GLN A 44 6.91 7.34 18.21
CA GLN A 44 6.96 8.56 17.41
C GLN A 44 5.73 8.64 16.50
N GLY A 45 5.19 9.82 16.34
CA GLY A 45 3.99 10.00 15.54
C GLY A 45 3.65 11.46 15.24
N LEU A 46 3.12 11.66 14.05
CA LEU A 46 2.52 12.90 13.59
C LEU A 46 1.06 12.93 14.06
N PHE A 47 0.67 13.98 14.74
CA PHE A 47 -0.72 14.27 15.01
C PHE A 47 -1.21 15.33 14.03
N VAL A 48 -2.37 15.08 13.45
CA VAL A 48 -3.10 16.03 12.59
C VAL A 48 -4.46 16.28 13.24
N THR A 49 -4.77 17.52 13.57
CA THR A 49 -6.07 17.87 14.17
C THR A 49 -7.13 18.09 13.09
N ALA A 50 -8.41 18.02 13.45
CA ALA A 50 -9.53 18.36 12.57
C ALA A 50 -9.51 19.81 12.06
N ASN A 51 -8.69 20.70 12.66
CA ASN A 51 -8.46 22.08 12.23
C ASN A 51 -7.15 22.24 11.42
N ALA A 52 -6.61 21.14 10.88
CA ALA A 52 -5.40 21.12 10.08
C ALA A 52 -4.12 21.58 10.80
N LYS A 53 -4.11 21.65 12.13
CA LYS A 53 -2.87 21.84 12.89
C LYS A 53 -2.11 20.52 12.93
N THR A 54 -0.79 20.61 12.93
CA THR A 54 0.10 19.45 12.99
C THR A 54 1.15 19.62 14.07
N PHE A 55 1.50 18.55 14.74
CA PHE A 55 2.64 18.48 15.66
C PHE A 55 3.18 17.04 15.68
N TYR A 56 4.43 16.89 16.06
CA TYR A 56 5.10 15.59 16.12
C TYR A 56 5.54 15.29 17.53
N VAL A 57 5.42 14.03 17.94
CA VAL A 57 5.94 13.55 19.23
C VAL A 57 6.96 12.46 18.95
N CYS A 58 8.14 12.54 19.54
CA CYS A 58 9.17 11.52 19.38
C CYS A 58 10.14 11.49 20.57
N ASN A 59 10.92 10.41 20.69
CA ASN A 59 12.07 10.42 21.59
C ASN A 59 13.12 11.43 21.10
N LEU A 60 13.80 12.11 22.01
CA LEU A 60 14.80 13.14 21.70
C LEU A 60 15.91 12.65 20.74
N LEU A 61 16.20 11.35 20.74
CA LEU A 61 17.17 10.73 19.82
C LEU A 61 16.79 10.90 18.34
N TYR A 62 15.49 11.03 18.04
CA TYR A 62 14.95 11.15 16.66
C TYR A 62 14.55 12.57 16.29
N LYS A 63 14.70 13.53 17.22
CA LYS A 63 14.27 14.92 16.99
C LYS A 63 14.97 15.53 15.77
N GLY A 64 16.28 15.34 15.62
CA GLY A 64 17.03 15.88 14.49
C GLY A 64 16.62 15.29 13.12
N GLU A 65 16.24 13.99 13.10
CA GLU A 65 15.69 13.36 11.88
C GLU A 65 14.31 13.91 11.56
N ALA A 66 13.46 14.12 12.56
CA ALA A 66 12.14 14.71 12.40
C ALA A 66 12.22 16.17 11.91
N GLU A 67 13.11 16.99 12.48
CA GLU A 67 13.34 18.36 12.01
C GLU A 67 13.82 18.40 10.56
N LYS A 68 14.69 17.48 10.16
CA LYS A 68 15.15 17.33 8.77
C LYS A 68 14.03 16.91 7.84
N ALA A 69 13.17 15.98 8.27
CA ALA A 69 12.08 15.44 7.45
C ALA A 69 10.92 16.41 7.27
N PHE A 70 10.56 17.13 8.32
CA PHE A 70 9.31 17.92 8.36
C PHE A 70 9.53 19.44 8.28
N GLY A 71 10.77 19.88 8.44
CA GLY A 71 11.14 21.30 8.48
C GLY A 71 11.08 21.88 9.91
N PRO A 72 11.65 23.09 10.10
CA PRO A 72 11.82 23.72 11.41
C PRO A 72 10.52 24.27 12.02
N ASP A 73 9.48 24.43 11.22
CA ASP A 73 8.24 25.08 11.66
C ASP A 73 7.25 24.09 12.31
N LEU A 74 7.50 22.77 12.22
CA LEU A 74 6.65 21.77 12.85
C LEU A 74 6.94 21.72 14.36
N PRO A 75 5.95 21.95 15.25
CA PRO A 75 6.15 21.75 16.68
C PRO A 75 6.51 20.29 16.97
N ILE A 76 7.62 20.07 17.68
CA ILE A 76 8.09 18.75 18.07
C ILE A 76 8.19 18.67 19.59
N TYR A 77 7.41 17.76 20.16
CA TYR A 77 7.44 17.41 21.57
C TYR A 77 8.37 16.20 21.75
N ALA A 78 9.45 16.36 22.50
CA ALA A 78 10.44 15.33 22.63
C ALA A 78 10.61 14.89 24.10
N TRP A 79 10.71 13.57 24.30
CA TRP A 79 10.96 12.94 25.60
C TRP A 79 12.31 12.21 25.61
N LYS A 80 12.93 12.09 26.77
CA LYS A 80 14.20 11.38 26.97
C LYS A 80 13.96 10.00 27.57
N ASP A 81 14.87 9.07 27.34
CA ASP A 81 14.85 7.80 28.07
C ASP A 81 14.91 8.07 29.58
N GLY A 82 13.94 7.52 30.32
CA GLY A 82 13.76 7.80 31.75
C GLY A 82 12.66 8.82 32.07
N GLU A 83 12.16 9.55 31.10
CA GLU A 83 10.96 10.39 31.24
C GLU A 83 9.71 9.60 30.80
N SER A 84 8.54 10.02 31.30
CA SER A 84 7.26 9.44 30.88
C SER A 84 6.91 9.92 29.47
N MET A 85 6.88 9.02 28.50
CA MET A 85 6.42 9.31 27.14
C MET A 85 4.97 9.79 27.12
N THR A 86 4.11 9.17 27.93
CA THR A 86 2.68 9.52 28.00
C THR A 86 2.42 10.90 28.61
N ASP A 87 3.28 11.40 29.50
CA ASP A 87 3.17 12.75 30.05
C ASP A 87 3.43 13.80 28.96
N ILE A 88 4.46 13.58 28.14
CA ILE A 88 4.78 14.45 26.99
C ILE A 88 3.66 14.40 25.93
N VAL A 89 3.10 13.22 25.66
CA VAL A 89 1.95 13.08 24.76
C VAL A 89 0.73 13.83 25.34
N SER A 90 0.45 13.66 26.63
CA SER A 90 -0.67 14.34 27.30
C SER A 90 -0.54 15.86 27.24
N GLN A 91 0.67 16.38 27.49
CA GLN A 91 0.96 17.81 27.33
C GLN A 91 0.71 18.27 25.89
N ALA A 92 1.26 17.56 24.89
CA ALA A 92 1.10 17.91 23.50
C ALA A 92 -0.39 17.90 23.05
N LEU A 93 -1.15 16.90 23.51
CA LEU A 93 -2.59 16.81 23.24
C LEU A 93 -3.36 18.01 23.86
N ALA A 94 -3.05 18.36 25.10
CA ALA A 94 -3.70 19.49 25.79
C ALA A 94 -3.44 20.83 25.09
N GLU A 95 -2.18 21.10 24.75
CA GLU A 95 -1.78 22.34 24.05
C GLU A 95 -2.40 22.47 22.67
N ASN A 96 -2.76 21.34 22.04
CA ASN A 96 -3.38 21.31 20.72
C ASN A 96 -4.91 21.05 20.75
N GLY A 97 -5.54 21.07 21.93
CA GLY A 97 -6.99 20.98 22.10
C GLY A 97 -7.57 19.60 21.78
N LEU A 98 -6.81 18.54 22.00
CA LEU A 98 -7.22 17.16 21.73
C LEU A 98 -7.64 16.37 22.99
N THR A 99 -7.48 16.92 24.19
CA THR A 99 -7.97 16.30 25.44
C THR A 99 -9.46 16.00 25.37
N GLY A 100 -9.87 14.84 25.81
CA GLY A 100 -11.27 14.36 25.78
C GLY A 100 -11.78 14.00 24.37
N LYS A 101 -10.91 13.97 23.34
CA LYS A 101 -11.32 13.68 21.96
C LYS A 101 -11.10 12.23 21.57
N THR A 102 -11.90 11.77 20.59
CA THR A 102 -11.64 10.54 19.86
C THR A 102 -10.72 10.84 18.67
N LEU A 103 -9.63 10.11 18.54
CA LEU A 103 -8.65 10.25 17.47
C LEU A 103 -8.66 9.00 16.58
N GLY A 104 -8.42 9.19 15.29
CA GLY A 104 -8.05 8.09 14.41
C GLY A 104 -6.62 7.64 14.70
N VAL A 105 -6.28 6.40 14.31
CA VAL A 105 -4.91 5.90 14.29
C VAL A 105 -4.66 5.12 13.01
N ASN A 106 -3.47 5.27 12.41
CA ASN A 106 -3.11 4.56 11.20
C ASN A 106 -2.74 3.08 11.44
N SER A 107 -2.69 2.30 10.35
CA SER A 107 -2.47 0.85 10.40
C SER A 107 -1.11 0.42 10.95
N SER A 108 -0.09 1.27 10.83
CA SER A 108 1.29 0.98 11.25
C SER A 108 1.59 1.35 12.70
N ALA A 109 0.62 1.90 13.43
CA ALA A 109 0.82 2.24 14.84
C ALA A 109 1.00 0.97 15.69
N GLN A 110 2.04 0.96 16.49
CA GLN A 110 2.32 -0.16 17.38
C GLN A 110 1.30 -0.22 18.50
N ALA A 111 0.59 -1.34 18.61
CA ALA A 111 -0.53 -1.51 19.54
C ALA A 111 -0.19 -1.19 20.99
N PHE A 112 1.02 -1.57 21.50
CA PHE A 112 1.42 -1.29 22.86
C PHE A 112 1.51 0.23 23.13
N ASN A 113 2.04 1.02 22.19
CA ASN A 113 2.10 2.48 22.33
C ASN A 113 0.68 3.09 22.33
N VAL A 114 -0.19 2.61 21.44
CA VAL A 114 -1.58 3.09 21.34
C VAL A 114 -2.35 2.80 22.64
N LEU A 115 -2.17 1.60 23.22
CA LEU A 115 -2.79 1.20 24.47
C LEU A 115 -2.28 2.01 25.65
N ASP A 116 -0.96 2.23 25.74
CA ASP A 116 -0.35 3.03 26.79
C ASP A 116 -0.84 4.50 26.75
N ILE A 117 -0.91 5.08 25.55
CA ILE A 117 -1.42 6.44 25.37
C ILE A 117 -2.91 6.51 25.73
N ALA A 118 -3.73 5.56 25.24
CA ALA A 118 -5.15 5.54 25.55
C ALA A 118 -5.45 5.33 27.05
N HIS A 119 -4.58 4.61 27.76
CA HIS A 119 -4.72 4.37 29.20
C HIS A 119 -4.33 5.60 30.06
N ASN A 120 -3.27 6.31 29.63
CA ASN A 120 -2.65 7.35 30.45
C ASN A 120 -3.00 8.77 30.01
N CYS A 121 -3.59 8.95 28.80
CA CYS A 121 -4.01 10.25 28.28
C CYS A 121 -5.55 10.27 28.16
N ASP A 122 -6.16 11.44 28.39
CA ASP A 122 -7.62 11.60 28.25
C ASP A 122 -8.00 11.72 26.77
N ILE A 123 -7.90 10.58 26.05
CA ILE A 123 -8.33 10.41 24.66
C ILE A 123 -8.81 8.98 24.42
N SER A 124 -9.49 8.75 23.31
CA SER A 124 -9.78 7.41 22.79
C SER A 124 -9.29 7.27 21.35
N PHE A 125 -9.00 6.04 20.92
CA PHE A 125 -8.60 5.75 19.55
C PHE A 125 -9.63 4.90 18.81
N VAL A 126 -9.78 5.17 17.51
CA VAL A 126 -10.54 4.38 16.55
C VAL A 126 -9.68 4.11 15.30
N ASN A 127 -10.11 3.17 14.47
CA ASN A 127 -9.47 2.94 13.18
C ASN A 127 -9.53 4.20 12.30
N GLY A 128 -8.38 4.80 12.01
CA GLY A 128 -8.24 6.01 11.20
C GLY A 128 -8.02 5.73 9.71
N LEU A 129 -7.80 4.47 9.31
CA LEU A 129 -7.50 4.13 7.93
C LEU A 129 -8.58 4.61 6.93
N PRO A 130 -9.90 4.46 7.20
CA PRO A 130 -10.92 4.96 6.27
C PRO A 130 -10.82 6.47 6.00
N VAL A 131 -10.41 7.26 7.00
CA VAL A 131 -10.25 8.73 6.87
C VAL A 131 -9.03 9.07 6.01
N ILE A 132 -7.94 8.33 6.18
CA ILE A 132 -6.72 8.48 5.36
C ILE A 132 -7.01 8.07 3.91
N ASP A 133 -7.69 6.95 3.72
CA ASP A 133 -8.05 6.44 2.39
C ASP A 133 -8.90 7.45 1.61
N GLU A 134 -9.91 8.06 2.23
CA GLU A 134 -10.68 9.11 1.59
C GLU A 134 -9.83 10.35 1.22
N ALA A 135 -8.80 10.66 1.98
CA ALA A 135 -7.92 11.79 1.68
C ALA A 135 -6.99 11.54 0.48
N ARG A 136 -6.65 10.25 0.18
CA ARG A 136 -5.68 9.85 -0.85
C ARG A 136 -6.25 9.06 -2.02
N ILE A 137 -7.54 8.66 -1.97
CA ILE A 137 -8.16 7.78 -2.96
C ILE A 137 -8.15 8.39 -4.37
N ILE A 138 -8.36 9.71 -4.48
CA ILE A 138 -8.27 10.46 -5.74
C ILE A 138 -6.84 11.01 -5.87
N LYS A 139 -6.13 10.49 -6.85
CA LYS A 139 -4.75 10.86 -7.14
C LYS A 139 -4.68 12.20 -7.87
N THR A 140 -3.67 12.98 -7.56
CA THR A 140 -3.32 14.18 -8.33
C THR A 140 -2.65 13.79 -9.66
N GLU A 141 -2.61 14.71 -10.63
CA GLU A 141 -1.92 14.48 -11.91
C GLU A 141 -0.44 14.12 -11.71
N ALA A 142 0.23 14.70 -10.73
CA ALA A 142 1.62 14.38 -10.42
C ALA A 142 1.75 12.94 -9.87
N GLU A 143 0.85 12.52 -8.98
CA GLU A 143 0.82 11.15 -8.47
C GLU A 143 0.50 10.13 -9.57
N ILE A 144 -0.40 10.48 -10.51
CA ILE A 144 -0.69 9.64 -11.68
C ILE A 144 0.55 9.53 -12.59
N ALA A 145 1.31 10.60 -12.77
CA ALA A 145 2.55 10.56 -13.55
C ALA A 145 3.60 9.65 -12.91
N ASP A 146 3.77 9.71 -11.60
CA ASP A 146 4.70 8.83 -10.85
C ASP A 146 4.26 7.37 -10.89
N LEU A 147 2.95 7.07 -10.75
CA LEU A 147 2.39 5.72 -10.92
C LEU A 147 2.65 5.17 -12.33
N ARG A 148 2.46 5.98 -13.36
CA ARG A 148 2.76 5.60 -14.75
C ARG A 148 4.25 5.31 -14.95
N GLN A 149 5.12 6.11 -14.38
CA GLN A 149 6.57 5.88 -14.44
C GLN A 149 6.94 4.56 -13.74
N ALA A 150 6.39 4.29 -12.55
CA ALA A 150 6.61 3.04 -11.84
C ALA A 150 6.13 1.83 -12.66
N ALA A 151 4.96 1.91 -13.30
CA ALA A 151 4.44 0.87 -14.17
C ALA A 151 5.31 0.65 -15.43
N GLN A 152 5.82 1.72 -16.05
CA GLN A 152 6.74 1.63 -17.19
C GLN A 152 8.06 0.96 -16.83
N ILE A 153 8.58 1.17 -15.61
CA ILE A 153 9.75 0.46 -15.10
C ILE A 153 9.46 -1.04 -15.00
N ASN A 154 8.28 -1.44 -14.52
CA ASN A 154 7.87 -2.84 -14.49
C ASN A 154 7.74 -3.44 -15.88
N ASP A 155 7.13 -2.74 -16.84
CA ASP A 155 6.99 -3.21 -18.23
C ASP A 155 8.36 -3.48 -18.86
N ALA A 156 9.33 -2.58 -18.66
CA ALA A 156 10.69 -2.76 -19.15
C ALA A 156 11.40 -3.95 -18.48
N ALA A 157 11.25 -4.10 -17.16
CA ALA A 157 11.81 -5.21 -16.40
C ALA A 157 11.21 -6.56 -16.84
N PHE A 158 9.88 -6.60 -17.04
CA PHE A 158 9.20 -7.79 -17.54
C PHE A 158 9.69 -8.19 -18.94
N THR A 159 9.78 -7.23 -19.85
CA THR A 159 10.28 -7.50 -21.22
C THR A 159 11.69 -8.07 -21.18
N ALA A 160 12.57 -7.49 -20.36
CA ALA A 160 13.96 -7.95 -20.26
C ALA A 160 14.09 -9.34 -19.61
N VAL A 161 13.26 -9.68 -18.64
CA VAL A 161 13.34 -10.96 -17.92
C VAL A 161 12.90 -12.14 -18.77
N LEU A 162 12.06 -11.94 -19.77
CA LEU A 162 11.62 -13.03 -20.68
C LEU A 162 12.79 -13.68 -21.44
N ASP A 163 13.78 -12.88 -21.87
CA ASP A 163 14.98 -13.40 -22.54
C ASP A 163 15.99 -14.03 -21.54
N PHE A 164 15.88 -13.67 -20.27
CA PHE A 164 16.78 -14.12 -19.21
C PHE A 164 16.39 -15.49 -18.67
N ILE A 165 15.09 -15.75 -18.46
CA ILE A 165 14.58 -16.98 -17.82
C ILE A 165 14.92 -18.22 -18.65
N LYS A 166 15.53 -19.22 -17.98
CA LYS A 166 15.85 -20.52 -18.58
C LYS A 166 15.69 -21.65 -17.57
N PRO A 167 15.35 -22.87 -18.02
CA PRO A 167 15.43 -24.05 -17.16
C PRO A 167 16.82 -24.19 -16.53
N GLY A 168 16.86 -24.61 -15.28
CA GLY A 168 18.09 -24.75 -14.49
C GLY A 168 18.47 -23.55 -13.64
N MET A 169 17.83 -22.38 -13.83
CA MET A 169 17.98 -21.21 -12.97
C MET A 169 17.14 -21.36 -11.69
N LYS A 170 17.51 -20.66 -10.64
CA LYS A 170 16.69 -20.55 -9.43
C LYS A 170 15.66 -19.42 -9.54
N GLU A 171 14.54 -19.55 -8.85
CA GLU A 171 13.57 -18.45 -8.70
C GLU A 171 14.24 -17.19 -8.13
N ALA A 172 15.22 -17.35 -7.20
CA ALA A 172 16.02 -16.25 -6.66
C ALA A 172 16.79 -15.46 -7.72
N ASP A 173 17.33 -16.13 -8.75
CA ASP A 173 18.08 -15.48 -9.84
C ASP A 173 17.17 -14.53 -10.64
N ILE A 174 15.90 -14.91 -10.81
CA ILE A 174 14.88 -14.12 -11.51
C ILE A 174 14.49 -12.91 -10.67
N LEU A 175 14.28 -13.09 -9.36
CA LEU A 175 13.98 -12.00 -8.45
C LEU A 175 15.11 -10.96 -8.41
N GLU A 176 16.36 -11.43 -8.32
CA GLU A 176 17.54 -10.56 -8.34
C GLU A 176 17.63 -9.76 -9.66
N PHE A 177 17.43 -10.43 -10.79
CA PHE A 177 17.42 -9.79 -12.10
C PHE A 177 16.38 -8.67 -12.19
N LEU A 178 15.12 -8.95 -11.83
CA LEU A 178 14.03 -7.97 -11.83
C LEU A 178 14.33 -6.79 -10.92
N SER A 179 14.73 -7.07 -9.66
CA SER A 179 15.07 -6.03 -8.68
C SER A 179 16.19 -5.12 -9.16
N LYS A 180 17.24 -5.70 -9.74
CA LYS A 180 18.37 -4.94 -10.29
C LYS A 180 17.96 -4.11 -11.51
N HIS A 181 17.15 -4.68 -12.39
CA HIS A 181 16.66 -3.97 -13.59
C HIS A 181 15.80 -2.77 -13.21
N MET A 182 14.83 -2.96 -12.31
CA MET A 182 13.98 -1.89 -11.80
C MET A 182 14.78 -0.79 -11.09
N SER A 183 15.73 -1.19 -10.22
CA SER A 183 16.58 -0.22 -9.50
C SER A 183 17.46 0.60 -10.43
N ASN A 184 18.04 -0.01 -11.47
CA ASN A 184 18.83 0.68 -12.48
C ASN A 184 18.01 1.68 -13.32
N ALA A 185 16.69 1.43 -13.45
CA ALA A 185 15.76 2.33 -14.13
C ALA A 185 15.19 3.45 -13.22
N GLY A 186 15.66 3.54 -11.96
CA GLY A 186 15.24 4.56 -11.00
C GLY A 186 14.12 4.12 -10.05
N GLY A 187 13.67 2.88 -10.12
CA GLY A 187 12.75 2.29 -9.14
C GLY A 187 13.42 2.09 -7.78
N THR A 188 12.70 2.38 -6.71
CA THR A 188 13.15 2.16 -5.32
C THR A 188 12.26 1.12 -4.64
N ASN A 189 12.68 0.59 -3.50
CA ASN A 189 11.90 -0.37 -2.71
C ASN A 189 11.31 -1.49 -3.56
N THR A 190 12.16 -2.12 -4.39
CA THR A 190 11.77 -3.22 -5.28
C THR A 190 11.35 -4.44 -4.47
N TRP A 191 10.33 -5.13 -4.94
CA TRP A 191 9.81 -6.35 -4.34
C TRP A 191 9.38 -7.34 -5.42
N GLY A 192 9.19 -8.61 -5.06
CA GLY A 192 8.65 -9.59 -5.99
C GLY A 192 8.36 -10.94 -5.34
N ILE A 193 7.41 -11.64 -5.95
CA ILE A 193 7.07 -13.04 -5.71
C ILE A 193 7.34 -13.78 -7.02
N ILE A 194 8.31 -14.69 -7.01
CA ILE A 194 8.66 -15.51 -8.16
C ILE A 194 8.36 -16.95 -7.78
N ALA A 195 7.35 -17.52 -8.41
CA ALA A 195 6.87 -18.85 -8.08
C ALA A 195 6.74 -19.71 -9.34
N SER A 196 7.44 -20.85 -9.39
CA SER A 196 7.47 -21.75 -10.54
C SER A 196 6.89 -23.13 -10.20
N GLY A 197 6.22 -23.75 -11.17
CA GLY A 197 5.60 -25.07 -11.03
C GLY A 197 4.71 -25.17 -9.80
N PRO A 198 4.91 -26.14 -8.89
CA PRO A 198 4.08 -26.29 -7.68
C PRO A 198 4.05 -25.09 -6.75
N ASN A 199 5.13 -24.27 -6.73
CA ASN A 199 5.20 -23.06 -5.89
C ASN A 199 4.18 -22.00 -6.30
N SER A 200 3.75 -21.97 -7.55
CA SER A 200 2.76 -21.04 -8.07
C SER A 200 1.36 -21.22 -7.45
N SER A 201 1.14 -22.32 -6.71
CA SER A 201 -0.09 -22.52 -5.92
C SER A 201 -0.13 -21.75 -4.61
N TYR A 202 0.98 -21.14 -4.18
CA TYR A 202 1.07 -20.36 -2.95
C TYR A 202 0.99 -18.86 -3.26
N PRO A 203 -0.09 -18.15 -2.91
CA PRO A 203 -0.27 -16.73 -3.27
C PRO A 203 0.83 -15.80 -2.75
N HIS A 204 1.42 -16.10 -1.59
CA HIS A 204 2.50 -15.31 -0.98
C HIS A 204 3.74 -16.19 -0.76
N TYR A 205 4.32 -16.66 -1.86
CA TYR A 205 5.51 -17.52 -1.82
C TYR A 205 6.79 -16.68 -1.67
N HIS A 206 7.69 -17.08 -0.75
CA HIS A 206 8.89 -16.30 -0.42
C HIS A 206 10.17 -17.12 -0.21
N SER A 207 10.23 -18.41 -0.63
CA SER A 207 11.46 -19.21 -0.43
C SER A 207 12.48 -19.04 -1.56
N TYR A 208 12.03 -18.99 -2.82
CA TYR A 208 12.84 -18.77 -4.03
C TYR A 208 13.96 -19.80 -4.30
N ASP A 209 13.95 -20.94 -3.63
CA ASP A 209 15.02 -21.95 -3.71
C ASP A 209 14.85 -22.94 -4.86
N ARG A 210 13.65 -23.00 -5.46
CA ARG A 210 13.32 -23.97 -6.48
C ARG A 210 14.10 -23.68 -7.76
N ILE A 211 14.58 -24.78 -8.41
CA ILE A 211 15.16 -24.75 -9.75
C ILE A 211 14.02 -24.84 -10.77
N ILE A 212 13.97 -23.87 -11.67
CA ILE A 212 13.00 -23.78 -12.76
C ILE A 212 13.21 -24.97 -13.71
N GLN A 213 12.13 -25.64 -14.04
CA GLN A 213 12.14 -26.80 -14.93
C GLN A 213 11.46 -26.47 -16.26
N ASP A 214 11.76 -27.30 -17.27
CA ASP A 214 11.01 -27.26 -18.52
C ASP A 214 9.53 -27.60 -18.26
N GLN A 215 8.62 -26.93 -18.96
CA GLN A 215 7.15 -26.99 -18.79
C GLN A 215 6.62 -26.41 -17.46
N ASP A 216 7.43 -25.69 -16.69
CA ASP A 216 6.90 -24.94 -15.55
C ASP A 216 6.02 -23.78 -16.01
N MET A 217 4.86 -23.64 -15.37
CA MET A 217 4.16 -22.38 -15.30
C MET A 217 4.81 -21.54 -14.19
N MET A 218 5.02 -20.26 -14.45
CA MET A 218 5.58 -19.34 -13.47
C MET A 218 4.69 -18.13 -13.28
N ILE A 219 4.55 -17.72 -12.04
CA ILE A 219 3.98 -16.42 -11.65
C ILE A 219 5.14 -15.49 -11.32
N LEU A 220 5.15 -14.34 -11.99
CA LEU A 220 6.03 -13.21 -11.71
C LEU A 220 5.13 -12.08 -11.21
N ASP A 221 5.20 -11.78 -9.92
CA ASP A 221 4.42 -10.73 -9.26
C ASP A 221 5.41 -9.78 -8.58
N PHE A 222 5.56 -8.56 -9.09
CA PHE A 222 6.65 -7.69 -8.71
C PHE A 222 6.33 -6.21 -8.92
N GLY A 223 7.10 -5.37 -8.23
CA GLY A 223 6.94 -3.94 -8.33
C GLY A 223 8.10 -3.13 -7.74
N CYS A 224 7.99 -1.84 -7.91
CA CYS A 224 8.90 -0.86 -7.34
C CYS A 224 8.14 0.40 -6.91
N GLN A 225 8.88 1.40 -6.43
CA GLN A 225 8.32 2.71 -6.12
C GLN A 225 9.02 3.81 -6.91
N VAL A 226 8.24 4.83 -7.30
CA VAL A 226 8.72 6.11 -7.80
C VAL A 226 8.11 7.21 -6.93
N ASN A 227 8.95 8.05 -6.32
CA ASN A 227 8.53 9.10 -5.39
C ASN A 227 7.57 8.63 -4.27
N GLY A 228 7.73 7.38 -3.83
CA GLY A 228 6.90 6.75 -2.79
C GLY A 228 5.61 6.11 -3.31
N LEU A 229 5.32 6.18 -4.60
CA LEU A 229 4.15 5.56 -5.24
C LEU A 229 4.52 4.21 -5.84
N CYS A 230 3.72 3.18 -5.55
CA CYS A 230 3.99 1.80 -5.88
C CYS A 230 3.53 1.45 -7.30
N SER A 231 4.25 0.54 -7.94
CA SER A 231 3.72 -0.29 -9.01
C SER A 231 3.52 -1.72 -8.53
N ASP A 232 2.62 -2.44 -9.20
CA ASP A 232 2.27 -3.81 -8.91
C ASP A 232 1.90 -4.50 -10.23
N MET A 233 2.62 -5.56 -10.58
CA MET A 233 2.44 -6.26 -11.85
C MET A 233 2.57 -7.76 -11.67
N SER A 234 1.48 -8.50 -11.91
CA SER A 234 1.51 -9.95 -12.00
C SER A 234 1.47 -10.42 -13.45
N ARG A 235 2.33 -11.37 -13.80
CA ARG A 235 2.34 -12.04 -15.10
C ARG A 235 2.54 -13.54 -14.95
N THR A 236 1.80 -14.32 -15.73
CA THR A 236 1.98 -15.77 -15.85
C THR A 236 2.71 -16.07 -17.14
N ILE A 237 3.79 -16.83 -17.04
CA ILE A 237 4.59 -17.29 -18.19
C ILE A 237 4.75 -18.81 -18.15
N PHE A 238 5.14 -19.39 -19.29
CA PHE A 238 5.39 -20.82 -19.43
C PHE A 238 6.82 -21.03 -19.94
N VAL A 239 7.57 -21.89 -19.26
CA VAL A 239 8.96 -22.21 -19.63
C VAL A 239 8.95 -23.46 -20.53
N GLY A 240 9.40 -23.29 -21.75
CA GLY A 240 9.40 -24.38 -22.76
C GLY A 240 8.02 -24.61 -23.37
N GLY A 241 7.20 -25.46 -22.77
CA GLY A 241 5.88 -25.84 -23.29
C GLY A 241 4.71 -25.45 -22.37
N ILE A 242 3.51 -25.60 -22.90
CA ILE A 242 2.25 -25.40 -22.15
C ILE A 242 1.34 -26.60 -22.39
N THR A 243 0.76 -27.18 -21.34
CA THR A 243 -0.25 -28.24 -21.45
C THR A 243 -1.61 -27.67 -21.84
N ASP A 244 -2.51 -28.49 -22.36
CA ASP A 244 -3.87 -28.08 -22.73
C ASP A 244 -4.67 -27.57 -21.50
N GLU A 245 -4.47 -28.19 -20.33
CA GLU A 245 -5.11 -27.75 -19.08
C GLU A 245 -4.58 -26.38 -18.62
N GLN A 246 -3.28 -26.17 -18.63
CA GLN A 246 -2.68 -24.88 -18.31
C GLN A 246 -3.18 -23.78 -19.26
N ARG A 247 -3.25 -24.07 -20.57
CA ARG A 247 -3.77 -23.15 -21.57
C ARG A 247 -5.25 -22.81 -21.29
N LYS A 248 -6.06 -23.83 -20.99
CA LYS A 248 -7.47 -23.66 -20.65
C LYS A 248 -7.64 -22.70 -19.47
N ILE A 249 -6.93 -22.96 -18.33
CA ILE A 249 -7.02 -22.13 -17.13
C ILE A 249 -6.53 -20.70 -17.41
N TYR A 250 -5.38 -20.57 -18.09
CA TYR A 250 -4.87 -19.25 -18.47
C TYR A 250 -5.88 -18.44 -19.31
N ASP A 251 -6.53 -19.07 -20.30
CA ASP A 251 -7.51 -18.40 -21.14
C ASP A 251 -8.78 -18.01 -20.37
N ILE A 252 -9.22 -18.80 -19.39
CA ILE A 252 -10.32 -18.46 -18.49
C ILE A 252 -9.97 -17.22 -17.67
N VAL A 253 -8.80 -17.23 -17.02
CA VAL A 253 -8.35 -16.09 -16.19
C VAL A 253 -8.17 -14.84 -17.05
N ARG A 254 -7.59 -14.95 -18.24
CA ARG A 254 -7.43 -13.83 -19.18
C ARG A 254 -8.77 -13.21 -19.57
N ARG A 255 -9.77 -14.04 -19.94
CA ARG A 255 -11.14 -13.55 -20.25
C ARG A 255 -11.81 -12.87 -19.07
N SER A 256 -11.60 -13.41 -17.86
CA SER A 256 -12.07 -12.81 -16.60
C SER A 256 -11.45 -11.45 -16.37
N TYR A 257 -10.12 -11.33 -16.49
CA TYR A 257 -9.39 -10.07 -16.40
C TYR A 257 -9.92 -9.04 -17.42
N GLU A 258 -10.00 -9.40 -18.70
CA GLU A 258 -10.48 -8.52 -19.78
C GLU A 258 -11.92 -8.03 -19.53
N ALA A 259 -12.78 -8.87 -18.95
CA ALA A 259 -14.14 -8.48 -18.61
C ALA A 259 -14.19 -7.49 -17.45
N GLY A 260 -13.39 -7.69 -16.41
CA GLY A 260 -13.23 -6.76 -15.31
C GLY A 260 -12.68 -5.41 -15.77
N GLU A 261 -11.59 -5.42 -16.56
CA GLU A 261 -10.98 -4.23 -17.12
C GLU A 261 -11.99 -3.42 -17.97
N LYS A 262 -12.74 -4.09 -18.84
CA LYS A 262 -13.76 -3.45 -19.67
C LYS A 262 -14.90 -2.83 -18.86
N ALA A 263 -15.25 -3.43 -17.73
CA ALA A 263 -16.29 -2.91 -16.83
C ALA A 263 -15.78 -1.74 -15.96
N ALA A 264 -14.48 -1.61 -15.80
CA ALA A 264 -13.83 -0.64 -14.91
C ALA A 264 -13.72 0.75 -15.54
N ILE A 265 -14.83 1.41 -15.74
CA ILE A 265 -14.93 2.78 -16.29
C ILE A 265 -15.37 3.77 -15.20
N THR A 266 -15.08 5.05 -15.39
CA THR A 266 -15.55 6.11 -14.48
C THR A 266 -17.08 6.05 -14.33
N GLY A 267 -17.55 6.05 -13.08
CA GLY A 267 -18.96 5.92 -12.71
C GLY A 267 -19.44 4.48 -12.55
N ALA A 268 -18.62 3.47 -12.87
CA ALA A 268 -19.00 2.07 -12.70
C ALA A 268 -19.18 1.72 -11.23
N TYR A 269 -20.19 0.91 -10.92
CA TYR A 269 -20.42 0.37 -9.58
C TYR A 269 -19.46 -0.80 -9.33
N ILE A 270 -18.66 -0.71 -8.29
CA ILE A 270 -17.57 -1.68 -8.05
C ILE A 270 -18.04 -3.15 -7.98
N PRO A 271 -19.19 -3.48 -7.33
CA PRO A 271 -19.69 -4.85 -7.36
C PRO A 271 -19.98 -5.39 -8.76
N ASP A 272 -20.37 -4.55 -9.71
CA ASP A 272 -20.63 -4.99 -11.09
C ASP A 272 -19.33 -5.32 -11.82
N ILE A 273 -18.23 -4.64 -11.48
CA ILE A 273 -16.89 -4.93 -12.01
C ILE A 273 -16.42 -6.30 -11.52
N ASP A 274 -16.51 -6.55 -10.18
CA ASP A 274 -16.18 -7.86 -9.61
C ASP A 274 -17.05 -8.97 -10.21
N LYS A 275 -18.35 -8.70 -10.39
CA LYS A 275 -19.29 -9.65 -10.99
C LYS A 275 -18.92 -9.98 -12.43
N ALA A 276 -18.59 -9.00 -13.26
CA ALA A 276 -18.25 -9.20 -14.67
C ALA A 276 -17.06 -10.15 -14.84
N ALA A 277 -16.05 -10.05 -13.97
CA ALA A 277 -14.89 -10.94 -14.00
C ALA A 277 -15.22 -12.31 -13.38
N ARG A 278 -15.88 -12.34 -12.24
CA ARG A 278 -16.16 -13.55 -11.47
C ARG A 278 -17.11 -14.49 -12.18
N ASP A 279 -18.15 -13.98 -12.84
CA ASP A 279 -19.12 -14.77 -13.60
C ASP A 279 -18.46 -15.65 -14.68
N ILE A 280 -17.34 -15.22 -15.26
CA ILE A 280 -16.61 -16.00 -16.27
C ILE A 280 -15.94 -17.23 -15.61
N ILE A 281 -15.32 -17.05 -14.47
CA ILE A 281 -14.67 -18.14 -13.73
C ILE A 281 -15.72 -19.12 -13.19
N ASP A 282 -16.84 -18.60 -12.66
CA ASP A 282 -17.96 -19.39 -12.16
C ASP A 282 -18.60 -20.25 -13.26
N ALA A 283 -18.82 -19.67 -14.45
CA ALA A 283 -19.41 -20.37 -15.60
C ALA A 283 -18.54 -21.54 -16.11
N GLU A 284 -17.24 -21.47 -15.90
CA GLU A 284 -16.28 -22.54 -16.26
C GLU A 284 -16.09 -23.58 -15.14
N GLY A 285 -16.80 -23.42 -14.01
CA GLY A 285 -16.80 -24.36 -12.88
C GLY A 285 -15.63 -24.18 -11.90
N TYR A 286 -14.93 -23.05 -11.94
CA TYR A 286 -13.79 -22.74 -11.06
C TYR A 286 -14.08 -21.66 -10.00
N GLY A 287 -15.36 -21.30 -9.79
CA GLY A 287 -15.75 -20.24 -8.84
C GLY A 287 -15.21 -20.43 -7.43
N ASP A 288 -15.27 -21.68 -6.92
CA ASP A 288 -14.77 -22.00 -5.58
C ASP A 288 -13.24 -21.83 -5.42
N THR A 289 -12.51 -21.69 -6.51
CA THR A 289 -11.05 -21.44 -6.49
C THR A 289 -10.68 -19.97 -6.51
N PHE A 290 -11.62 -19.07 -6.83
CA PHE A 290 -11.41 -17.63 -6.85
C PHE A 290 -11.69 -17.01 -5.46
N LEU A 291 -10.73 -17.17 -4.54
CA LEU A 291 -10.89 -16.88 -3.11
C LEU A 291 -10.70 -15.41 -2.73
N ASN A 292 -9.97 -14.64 -3.54
CA ASN A 292 -9.60 -13.26 -3.26
C ASN A 292 -10.58 -12.24 -3.88
N ARG A 293 -10.40 -10.97 -3.52
CA ARG A 293 -11.03 -9.85 -4.21
C ARG A 293 -10.50 -9.77 -5.66
N LEU A 294 -11.25 -9.15 -6.55
CA LEU A 294 -10.84 -8.98 -7.95
C LEU A 294 -9.57 -8.11 -8.07
N GLY A 295 -9.52 -7.03 -7.29
CA GLY A 295 -8.39 -6.11 -7.31
C GLY A 295 -8.39 -5.18 -6.10
N HIS A 296 -7.43 -4.26 -6.07
CA HIS A 296 -7.25 -3.28 -5.00
C HIS A 296 -6.71 -1.98 -5.54
N GLY A 297 -6.97 -0.91 -4.81
CA GLY A 297 -6.35 0.38 -5.07
C GLY A 297 -4.84 0.33 -4.83
N ILE A 298 -4.13 1.20 -5.54
CA ILE A 298 -2.68 1.34 -5.46
C ILE A 298 -2.29 2.82 -5.32
N GLY A 299 -1.19 3.08 -4.63
CA GLY A 299 -0.67 4.42 -4.43
C GLY A 299 0.58 4.42 -3.56
N TYR A 300 0.53 5.07 -2.41
CA TYR A 300 1.63 5.05 -1.44
C TYR A 300 1.80 3.69 -0.76
N MET A 301 0.75 2.88 -0.76
CA MET A 301 0.80 1.46 -0.42
C MET A 301 0.50 0.63 -1.66
N ILE A 302 1.03 -0.60 -1.69
CA ILE A 302 0.67 -1.59 -2.72
C ILE A 302 -0.84 -1.85 -2.65
N HIS A 303 -1.36 -2.05 -1.44
CA HIS A 303 -2.78 -2.24 -1.18
C HIS A 303 -3.35 -1.03 -0.45
N GLU A 304 -4.21 -0.25 -1.11
CA GLU A 304 -5.02 0.82 -0.50
C GLU A 304 -6.43 0.85 -1.12
N ALA A 305 -7.27 1.77 -0.70
CA ALA A 305 -8.61 1.92 -1.30
C ALA A 305 -8.55 2.47 -2.74
N PRO A 306 -9.51 2.04 -3.61
CA PRO A 306 -10.65 1.18 -3.32
C PRO A 306 -10.36 -0.31 -3.51
N ASP A 307 -10.86 -1.19 -2.63
CA ASP A 307 -10.93 -2.61 -2.96
C ASP A 307 -11.97 -2.85 -4.07
N ILE A 308 -11.59 -3.57 -5.12
CA ILE A 308 -12.52 -4.01 -6.16
C ILE A 308 -13.07 -5.37 -5.75
N LYS A 309 -14.27 -5.36 -5.13
CA LYS A 309 -14.90 -6.55 -4.56
C LYS A 309 -16.42 -6.40 -4.45
N LYS A 310 -17.14 -7.51 -4.44
CA LYS A 310 -18.62 -7.60 -4.44
C LYS A 310 -19.35 -6.82 -3.33
N ASN A 311 -18.68 -6.53 -2.21
CA ASN A 311 -19.29 -5.81 -1.08
C ASN A 311 -18.81 -4.36 -0.93
N ASN A 312 -18.05 -3.82 -1.86
CA ASN A 312 -17.69 -2.41 -1.88
C ASN A 312 -18.74 -1.61 -2.67
N GLN A 313 -19.62 -0.92 -1.96
CA GLN A 313 -20.77 -0.18 -2.53
C GLN A 313 -20.39 1.16 -3.20
N ARG A 314 -19.11 1.37 -3.50
CA ARG A 314 -18.62 2.60 -4.12
C ARG A 314 -18.75 2.54 -5.65
N HIS A 315 -18.85 3.71 -6.28
CA HIS A 315 -18.65 3.88 -7.71
C HIS A 315 -17.23 4.36 -7.98
N LEU A 316 -16.67 4.00 -9.12
CA LEU A 316 -15.36 4.49 -9.56
C LEU A 316 -15.45 5.98 -9.93
N GLU A 317 -14.46 6.73 -9.47
CA GLU A 317 -14.30 8.15 -9.78
C GLU A 317 -13.00 8.38 -10.57
N ALA A 318 -12.99 9.40 -11.43
CA ALA A 318 -11.78 9.79 -12.13
C ALA A 318 -10.66 10.15 -11.14
N GLY A 319 -9.46 9.64 -11.37
CA GLY A 319 -8.32 9.81 -10.46
C GLY A 319 -8.15 8.69 -9.43
N MET A 320 -9.07 7.73 -9.34
CA MET A 320 -8.81 6.48 -8.62
C MET A 320 -7.81 5.64 -9.41
N ALA A 321 -6.84 5.03 -8.72
CA ALA A 321 -5.87 4.09 -9.27
C ALA A 321 -6.04 2.73 -8.57
N PHE A 322 -6.09 1.66 -9.37
CA PHE A 322 -6.29 0.28 -8.88
C PHE A 322 -5.78 -0.74 -9.91
#